data_58dfde4ae0d8a4c864172e59208b7d59
#
_entry.id   58dfde4ae0d8a4c864172e59208b7d59
#
_cell.length_a   1.000
_cell.length_b   1.000
_cell.length_c   1.000
_cell.angle_alpha   90.00
_cell.angle_beta   90.00
_cell.angle_gamma   90.00
#
_symmetry.space_group_name_H-M   'P 1'
#
loop_
_entity.id
_entity.type
_entity.pdbx_description
1 polymer ?
#
loop_
_entity_poly.entity_id
_entity_poly.type
_entity_poly.pdbx_seq_one_letter_code
_entity_poly.pdbx_strand_id
1 'polypeptide(L)'
;MKRYEIQIRNVVTKDIEQIKDFIVEKNSREHAERYAAELYAEMLSLTFLADSIKVTEWKIAKKYSKSKREKVLVTHNKKWSIFFHTYRDKVIIDKILASKLVTE
;
A
#
# COMPACT_ATOMS: atom_id res chain seq x y z
N MET A 1 5.48 -21.54 -5.91
CA MET A 1 4.93 -20.22 -5.54
C MET A 1 5.85 -19.13 -6.06
N LYS A 2 5.28 -18.15 -6.74
CA LYS A 2 6.07 -17.04 -7.28
C LYS A 2 6.45 -16.05 -6.19
N ARG A 3 7.70 -15.65 -6.19
CA ARG A 3 8.23 -14.65 -5.27
C ARG A 3 8.45 -13.33 -6.02
N TYR A 4 7.82 -12.27 -5.54
CA TYR A 4 7.93 -10.94 -6.14
C TYR A 4 8.94 -10.05 -5.41
N GLU A 5 9.61 -9.20 -6.16
CA GLU A 5 10.39 -8.10 -5.62
C GLU A 5 9.46 -6.91 -5.44
N ILE A 6 9.52 -6.26 -4.27
CA ILE A 6 8.64 -5.14 -3.95
C ILE A 6 9.32 -3.83 -4.35
N GLN A 7 8.63 -3.06 -5.18
CA GLN A 7 9.07 -1.73 -5.58
C GLN A 7 8.02 -0.71 -5.12
N ILE A 8 8.45 0.25 -4.29
CA ILE A 8 7.55 1.25 -3.71
C ILE A 8 7.79 2.59 -4.41
N ARG A 9 6.75 3.14 -5.03
CA ARG A 9 6.86 4.42 -5.71
C ARG A 9 7.08 5.54 -4.70
N ASN A 10 7.82 6.58 -5.11
CA ASN A 10 8.15 7.71 -4.24
C ASN A 10 6.93 8.39 -3.63
N VAL A 11 5.82 8.47 -4.37
CA VAL A 11 4.58 9.07 -3.85
C VAL A 11 4.09 8.33 -2.62
N VAL A 12 4.26 7.01 -2.58
CA VAL A 12 3.84 6.19 -1.44
C VAL A 12 4.75 6.45 -0.24
N THR A 13 6.06 6.51 -0.46
CA THR A 13 7.04 6.82 0.59
C THR A 13 6.74 8.19 1.21
N LYS A 14 6.44 9.18 0.38
CA LYS A 14 6.07 10.52 0.86
C LYS A 14 4.78 10.50 1.68
N ASP A 15 3.79 9.73 1.24
CA ASP A 15 2.53 9.60 1.97
C ASP A 15 2.76 8.99 3.35
N ILE A 16 3.63 7.98 3.44
CA ILE A 16 3.95 7.34 4.72
C ILE A 16 4.69 8.30 5.63
N GLU A 17 5.60 9.13 5.11
CA GLU A 17 6.28 10.16 5.90
C GLU A 17 5.28 11.17 6.46
N GLN A 18 4.28 11.57 5.70
CA GLN A 18 3.21 12.46 6.18
C GLN A 18 2.39 11.81 7.29
N ILE A 19 2.10 10.52 7.16
CA ILE A 19 1.41 9.77 8.20
C ILE A 19 2.23 9.75 9.47
N LYS A 20 3.54 9.52 9.37
CA LYS A 20 4.46 9.55 10.52
C LYS A 20 4.45 10.91 11.20
N ASP A 21 4.56 11.99 10.43
CA ASP A 21 4.57 13.36 10.97
C ASP A 21 3.30 13.63 11.75
N PHE A 22 2.14 13.23 11.22
CA PHE A 22 0.87 13.37 11.92
C PHE A 22 0.86 12.62 13.26
N ILE A 23 1.38 11.38 13.26
CA ILE A 23 1.41 10.56 14.47
C ILE A 23 2.37 11.14 15.51
N VAL A 24 3.52 11.68 15.09
CA VAL A 24 4.47 12.35 16.01
C VAL A 24 3.78 13.49 16.73
N GLU A 25 2.97 14.29 16.04
CA GLU A 25 2.23 15.39 16.64
C GLU A 25 1.23 14.95 17.70
N LYS A 26 0.62 13.77 17.51
CA LYS A 26 -0.46 13.28 18.37
C LYS A 26 0.03 12.33 19.47
N ASN A 27 1.16 11.68 19.25
CA ASN A 27 1.68 10.64 20.13
C ASN A 27 3.19 10.85 20.35
N SER A 28 3.98 9.89 19.89
CA SER A 28 5.43 9.92 20.04
C SER A 28 6.11 9.51 18.75
N ARG A 29 7.40 9.86 18.65
CA ARG A 29 8.21 9.41 17.50
C ARG A 29 8.31 7.89 17.46
N GLU A 30 8.46 7.25 18.60
CA GLU A 30 8.55 5.80 18.69
C GLU A 30 7.28 5.14 18.14
N HIS A 31 6.12 5.67 18.50
CA HIS A 31 4.84 5.16 17.99
C HIS A 31 4.73 5.36 16.48
N ALA A 32 5.17 6.51 15.97
CA ALA A 32 5.15 6.80 14.54
C ALA A 32 6.05 5.85 13.75
N GLU A 33 7.26 5.58 14.26
CA GLU A 33 8.20 4.66 13.61
C GLU A 33 7.63 3.24 13.57
N ARG A 34 7.01 2.80 14.66
CA ARG A 34 6.39 1.47 14.71
C ARG A 34 5.22 1.37 13.72
N TYR A 35 4.42 2.41 13.65
CA TYR A 35 3.26 2.45 12.75
C TYR A 35 3.70 2.36 11.29
N ALA A 36 4.73 3.14 10.91
CA ALA A 36 5.27 3.09 9.55
C ALA A 36 5.86 1.71 9.23
N ALA A 37 6.57 1.11 10.20
CA ALA A 37 7.15 -0.23 10.02
C ALA A 37 6.05 -1.26 9.74
N GLU A 38 4.91 -1.16 10.41
CA GLU A 38 3.77 -2.05 10.17
C GLU A 38 3.20 -1.88 8.76
N LEU A 39 3.13 -0.65 8.26
CA LEU A 39 2.67 -0.40 6.88
C LEU A 39 3.63 -1.01 5.86
N TYR A 40 4.94 -0.85 6.06
CA TYR A 40 5.93 -1.46 5.17
C TYR A 40 5.88 -2.99 5.24
N ALA A 41 5.65 -3.56 6.43
CA ALA A 41 5.52 -5.00 6.59
C ALA A 41 4.32 -5.54 5.79
N GLU A 42 3.20 -4.82 5.79
CA GLU A 42 2.04 -5.19 4.97
C GLU A 42 2.41 -5.22 3.48
N MET A 43 3.15 -4.20 3.01
CA MET A 43 3.59 -4.16 1.62
C MET A 43 4.54 -5.33 1.29
N LEU A 44 5.47 -5.63 2.19
CA LEU A 44 6.43 -6.72 1.98
C LEU A 44 5.77 -8.09 1.96
N SER A 45 4.60 -8.25 2.60
CA SER A 45 3.86 -9.50 2.55
C SER A 45 3.47 -9.88 1.12
N LEU A 46 3.38 -8.89 0.23
CA LEU A 46 3.03 -9.11 -1.17
C LEU A 46 4.11 -9.88 -1.94
N THR A 47 5.32 -10.04 -1.38
CA THR A 47 6.34 -10.90 -1.96
C THR A 47 5.78 -12.29 -2.28
N PHE A 48 4.90 -12.81 -1.42
CA PHE A 48 4.30 -14.13 -1.58
C PHE A 48 2.79 -14.10 -1.81
N LEU A 49 2.12 -13.01 -1.47
CA LEU A 49 0.65 -12.96 -1.47
C LEU A 49 0.03 -12.25 -2.67
N ALA A 50 0.85 -11.61 -3.53
CA ALA A 50 0.32 -10.78 -4.62
C ALA A 50 -0.64 -11.54 -5.54
N ASP A 51 -0.34 -12.79 -5.86
CA ASP A 51 -1.16 -13.57 -6.79
C ASP A 51 -2.48 -14.05 -6.16
N SER A 52 -2.58 -14.08 -4.83
CA SER A 52 -3.81 -14.45 -4.15
C SER A 52 -4.85 -13.34 -4.13
N ILE A 53 -4.44 -12.12 -4.49
CA ILE A 53 -5.32 -10.95 -4.51
C ILE A 53 -5.77 -10.72 -5.95
N LYS A 54 -7.09 -10.59 -6.14
CA LYS A 54 -7.67 -10.41 -7.46
C LYS A 54 -7.57 -8.95 -7.91
N VAL A 55 -7.56 -8.74 -9.22
CA VAL A 55 -7.62 -7.40 -9.82
C VAL A 55 -8.93 -6.72 -9.37
N THR A 56 -8.81 -5.48 -8.91
CA THR A 56 -9.98 -4.68 -8.52
C THR A 56 -10.59 -4.00 -9.73
N GLU A 57 -11.90 -3.78 -9.67
CA GLU A 57 -12.62 -2.99 -10.67
C GLU A 57 -12.93 -1.58 -10.15
N TRP A 58 -12.48 -1.24 -8.95
CA TRP A 58 -12.72 0.07 -8.34
C TRP A 58 -12.17 1.19 -9.23
N LYS A 59 -13.01 2.16 -9.53
CA LYS A 59 -12.61 3.29 -10.39
C LYS A 59 -11.47 4.10 -9.81
N ILE A 60 -11.43 4.24 -8.49
CA ILE A 60 -10.40 5.04 -7.83
C ILE A 60 -9.00 4.46 -8.06
N ALA A 61 -8.87 3.14 -8.18
CA ALA A 61 -7.59 2.50 -8.43
C ALA A 61 -6.98 2.96 -9.75
N LYS A 62 -7.81 3.25 -10.73
CA LYS A 62 -7.37 3.66 -12.07
C LYS A 62 -6.75 5.04 -12.10
N LYS A 63 -6.96 5.86 -11.07
CA LYS A 63 -6.33 7.17 -10.95
C LYS A 63 -4.84 7.08 -10.64
N TYR A 64 -4.41 5.99 -9.98
CA TYR A 64 -3.07 5.90 -9.44
C TYR A 64 -2.14 5.01 -10.25
N SER A 65 -2.68 4.32 -11.24
CA SER A 65 -1.89 3.44 -12.09
C SER A 65 -2.40 3.47 -13.53
N LYS A 66 -1.46 3.42 -14.47
CA LYS A 66 -1.79 3.22 -15.88
C LYS A 66 -2.11 1.76 -16.18
N SER A 67 -1.82 0.86 -15.24
CA SER A 67 -2.15 -0.55 -15.36
C SER A 67 -3.66 -0.74 -15.24
N LYS A 68 -4.22 -1.58 -16.11
CA LYS A 68 -5.63 -1.98 -16.02
C LYS A 68 -5.81 -3.16 -15.05
N ARG A 69 -4.74 -3.59 -14.40
CA ARG A 69 -4.72 -4.76 -13.53
C ARG A 69 -4.38 -4.41 -12.09
N GLU A 70 -4.88 -3.26 -11.66
CA GLU A 70 -4.63 -2.79 -10.30
C GLU A 70 -5.29 -3.69 -9.27
N LYS A 71 -4.59 -3.89 -8.14
CA LYS A 71 -5.04 -4.70 -7.02
C LYS A 71 -5.02 -3.86 -5.75
N VAL A 72 -5.79 -4.25 -4.76
CA VAL A 72 -5.87 -3.53 -3.48
C VAL A 72 -5.62 -4.51 -2.33
N LEU A 73 -4.67 -4.16 -1.47
CA LEU A 73 -4.45 -4.83 -0.19
C LEU A 73 -4.98 -3.93 0.92
N VAL A 74 -5.98 -4.40 1.67
CA VAL A 74 -6.47 -3.70 2.85
C VAL A 74 -5.65 -4.20 4.04
N THR A 75 -5.10 -3.28 4.84
CA THR A 75 -4.26 -3.64 5.98
C THR A 75 -5.06 -4.36 7.06
N HIS A 76 -4.37 -5.08 7.96
CA HIS A 76 -5.01 -5.86 9.03
C HIS A 76 -5.93 -5.02 9.91
N ASN A 77 -5.54 -3.78 10.21
CA ASN A 77 -6.37 -2.89 11.01
C ASN A 77 -7.50 -2.24 10.20
N LYS A 78 -7.58 -2.54 8.90
CA LYS A 78 -8.59 -2.04 7.96
C LYS A 78 -8.59 -0.53 7.76
N LYS A 79 -7.56 0.17 8.22
CA LYS A 79 -7.47 1.63 8.11
C LYS A 79 -6.89 2.11 6.79
N TRP A 80 -6.12 1.26 6.10
CA TRP A 80 -5.40 1.65 4.89
C TRP A 80 -5.66 0.70 3.75
N SER A 81 -5.74 1.26 2.55
CA SER A 81 -5.84 0.52 1.29
C SER A 81 -4.59 0.80 0.48
N ILE A 82 -3.89 -0.25 0.10
CA ILE A 82 -2.62 -0.18 -0.62
C ILE A 82 -2.88 -0.66 -2.05
N PHE A 83 -2.72 0.25 -3.01
CA PHE A 83 -2.94 -0.05 -4.43
C PHE A 83 -1.64 -0.48 -5.06
N PHE A 84 -1.68 -1.60 -5.77
CA PHE A 84 -0.49 -2.16 -6.41
C PHE A 84 -0.86 -2.91 -7.68
N HIS A 85 0.14 -3.16 -8.51
CA HIS A 85 0.01 -4.09 -9.64
C HIS A 85 1.28 -4.89 -9.75
N THR A 86 1.21 -6.00 -10.51
CA THR A 86 2.38 -6.81 -10.78
C THR A 86 2.86 -6.55 -12.20
N TYR A 87 4.18 -6.50 -12.36
CA TYR A 87 4.81 -6.38 -13.67
C TYR A 87 6.03 -7.30 -13.67
N ARG A 88 5.98 -8.35 -14.46
CA ARG A 88 7.01 -9.40 -14.50
C ARG A 88 7.18 -10.01 -13.10
N ASP A 89 8.36 -9.90 -12.49
CA ASP A 89 8.68 -10.44 -11.17
C ASP A 89 8.57 -9.39 -10.05
N LYS A 90 7.93 -8.26 -10.34
CA LYS A 90 7.83 -7.13 -9.40
C LYS A 90 6.39 -6.86 -8.99
N VAL A 91 6.24 -6.49 -7.71
CA VAL A 91 5.04 -5.83 -7.21
C VAL A 91 5.37 -4.35 -7.13
N ILE A 92 4.58 -3.53 -7.81
CA ILE A 92 4.76 -2.08 -7.80
C ILE A 92 3.65 -1.47 -6.95
N ILE A 93 4.05 -0.84 -5.84
CA ILE A 93 3.11 -0.16 -4.94
C ILE A 93 2.85 1.23 -5.50
N ASP A 94 1.61 1.50 -5.89
CA ASP A 94 1.22 2.72 -6.60
C ASP A 94 0.71 3.83 -5.70
N LYS A 95 -0.04 3.48 -4.64
CA LYS A 95 -0.64 4.47 -3.76
C LYS A 95 -1.09 3.83 -2.45
N ILE A 96 -1.07 4.61 -1.36
CA ILE A 96 -1.70 4.25 -0.09
C ILE A 96 -2.76 5.31 0.23
N LEU A 97 -3.95 4.87 0.59
CA LEU A 97 -5.07 5.75 0.96
C LEU A 97 -5.73 5.25 2.23
N ALA A 98 -6.24 6.18 3.04
CA ALA A 98 -7.11 5.79 4.15
C ALA A 98 -8.34 5.08 3.58
N SER A 99 -8.67 3.90 4.11
CA SER A 99 -9.75 3.07 3.57
C SER A 99 -11.09 3.79 3.57
N LYS A 100 -11.32 4.69 4.52
CA LYS A 100 -12.55 5.50 4.57
C LYS A 100 -12.71 6.44 3.37
N LEU A 101 -11.62 6.71 2.64
CA LEU A 101 -11.64 7.58 1.46
C LEU A 101 -11.81 6.80 0.16
N VAL A 102 -11.78 5.46 0.23
CA VAL A 102 -11.90 4.61 -0.94
C VAL A 102 -13.37 4.33 -1.19
N THR A 103 -13.85 4.75 -2.36
CA THR A 103 -15.22 4.50 -2.80
C THR A 103 -15.19 3.74 -4.12
N GLU A 104 -16.06 2.77 -4.24
CA GLU A 104 -16.21 1.99 -5.48
C GLU A 104 -16.94 2.76 -6.57
#